data_7a758e940efb35ed7a78110cce0aec30
#
_entry.id   7a758e940efb35ed7a78110cce0aec30
#
_cell.length_a   1.000
_cell.length_b   1.000
_cell.length_c   1.000
_cell.angle_alpha   90.00
_cell.angle_beta   90.00
_cell.angle_gamma   90.00
#
_symmetry.space_group_name_H-M   'P 1'
#
loop_
_entity.id
_entity.type
_entity.pdbx_description
1 polymer ?
#
loop_
_entity_poly.entity_id
_entity_poly.type
_entity_poly.pdbx_seq_one_letter_code
_entity_poly.pdbx_strand_id
1 'polypeptide(L)'
;MVNLRVRCIVLAGALFAVAGAAHADDWTLDGVERVVAVSDIHGAHQELVATLQTAGVVDAAQRWSAAGTHLVIVGDIVDRGDDSRASMDLLMRLEPEAAAAGGKVHVVLGNHDVMNIVGDLRYTTKGEYAAFAAEESPAVREAAFQRHLSGRASDTTAVEDVRREFDHAYPPGFFAHRAAFAAGATYGKWLLGKPLLLQIILAGQPGLLTTLG
;
A
#
# COMPACT_ATOMS: atom_id res chain seq x y z
N MET A 1 8.48 -30.93 -69.66
CA MET A 1 8.53 -29.52 -69.26
C MET A 1 7.45 -29.30 -68.22
N VAL A 2 7.83 -29.28 -66.94
CA VAL A 2 6.90 -29.09 -65.83
C VAL A 2 7.14 -27.70 -65.29
N ASN A 3 6.16 -26.81 -65.43
CA ASN A 3 6.20 -25.44 -64.87
C ASN A 3 5.80 -25.45 -63.40
N LEU A 4 6.79 -25.28 -62.53
CA LEU A 4 6.61 -25.08 -61.08
C LEU A 4 6.34 -23.59 -60.79
N ARG A 5 5.09 -23.24 -60.58
CA ARG A 5 4.72 -21.89 -60.11
C ARG A 5 4.90 -21.82 -58.58
N VAL A 6 5.94 -21.13 -58.17
CA VAL A 6 6.15 -20.77 -56.76
C VAL A 6 5.14 -19.67 -56.42
N ARG A 7 4.21 -19.98 -55.49
CA ARG A 7 3.33 -18.99 -54.87
C ARG A 7 4.03 -18.44 -53.60
N CYS A 8 4.51 -17.21 -53.69
CA CYS A 8 4.93 -16.48 -52.52
C CYS A 8 3.69 -16.13 -51.67
N ILE A 9 3.58 -16.73 -50.49
CA ILE A 9 2.62 -16.33 -49.48
C ILE A 9 3.30 -15.22 -48.66
N VAL A 10 2.85 -14.00 -48.86
CA VAL A 10 3.24 -12.86 -48.01
C VAL A 10 2.39 -12.96 -46.74
N LEU A 11 3.00 -13.42 -45.63
CA LEU A 11 2.40 -13.32 -44.30
C LEU A 11 2.53 -11.87 -43.85
N ALA A 12 1.45 -11.10 -43.94
CA ALA A 12 1.35 -9.80 -43.29
C ALA A 12 1.19 -10.05 -41.80
N GLY A 13 2.30 -10.00 -41.07
CA GLY A 13 2.29 -9.96 -39.60
C GLY A 13 1.72 -8.63 -39.11
N ALA A 14 0.48 -8.62 -38.62
CA ALA A 14 -0.05 -7.50 -37.91
C ALA A 14 0.68 -7.41 -36.54
N LEU A 15 1.63 -6.49 -36.45
CA LEU A 15 2.19 -6.05 -35.19
C LEU A 15 1.05 -5.29 -34.43
N PHE A 16 0.40 -5.97 -33.52
CA PHE A 16 -0.37 -5.27 -32.49
C PHE A 16 0.63 -4.58 -31.55
N ALA A 17 0.93 -3.33 -31.81
CA ALA A 17 1.51 -2.43 -30.83
C ALA A 17 0.42 -2.22 -29.75
N VAL A 18 0.48 -2.99 -28.66
CA VAL A 18 -0.17 -2.61 -27.43
C VAL A 18 0.60 -1.39 -26.91
N ALA A 19 0.19 -0.21 -27.39
CA ALA A 19 0.53 1.04 -26.74
C ALA A 19 -0.18 0.99 -25.39
N GLY A 20 0.48 0.44 -24.37
CA GLY A 20 0.18 0.77 -23.01
C GLY A 20 0.40 2.28 -22.89
N ALA A 21 -0.68 3.05 -22.93
CA ALA A 21 -0.64 4.42 -22.51
C ALA A 21 -0.19 4.40 -21.05
N ALA A 22 1.11 4.54 -20.81
CA ALA A 22 1.59 5.03 -19.54
C ALA A 22 0.93 6.39 -19.40
N HIS A 23 -0.04 6.51 -18.50
CA HIS A 23 -0.67 7.77 -18.16
C HIS A 23 0.40 8.60 -17.46
N ALA A 24 1.18 9.35 -18.25
CA ALA A 24 2.20 10.28 -17.76
C ALA A 24 1.59 11.44 -16.95
N ASP A 25 0.25 11.53 -16.91
CA ASP A 25 -0.49 12.68 -16.38
C ASP A 25 -1.14 12.44 -15.01
N ASP A 26 -1.08 11.26 -14.44
CA ASP A 26 -1.76 10.96 -13.15
C ASP A 26 -1.05 11.57 -11.91
N TRP A 27 0.17 12.06 -12.07
CA TRP A 27 0.97 12.65 -10.99
C TRP A 27 0.96 14.19 -10.97
N THR A 28 0.39 14.85 -11.99
CA THR A 28 0.23 16.31 -12.04
C THR A 28 -1.25 16.68 -12.05
N LEU A 29 -1.66 17.51 -11.09
CA LEU A 29 -3.02 18.01 -10.96
C LEU A 29 -3.02 19.53 -11.05
N ASP A 30 -3.90 20.09 -11.87
CA ASP A 30 -4.05 21.52 -12.06
C ASP A 30 -5.42 22.00 -11.59
N GLY A 31 -5.50 23.28 -11.18
CA GLY A 31 -6.74 23.93 -10.82
C GLY A 31 -7.35 23.47 -9.49
N VAL A 32 -6.57 22.86 -8.60
CA VAL A 32 -7.03 22.41 -7.29
C VAL A 32 -7.28 23.61 -6.38
N GLU A 33 -8.51 23.75 -5.87
CA GLU A 33 -8.87 24.91 -5.02
C GLU A 33 -8.39 24.75 -3.58
N ARG A 34 -8.44 23.53 -3.02
CA ARG A 34 -8.05 23.26 -1.65
C ARG A 34 -7.30 21.95 -1.52
N VAL A 35 -6.16 22.00 -0.86
CA VAL A 35 -5.35 20.84 -0.50
C VAL A 35 -5.21 20.77 1.03
N VAL A 36 -5.34 19.56 1.57
CA VAL A 36 -4.94 19.23 2.93
C VAL A 36 -3.87 18.15 2.82
N ALA A 37 -2.69 18.39 3.38
CA ALA A 37 -1.59 17.42 3.36
C ALA A 37 -1.27 16.93 4.77
N VAL A 38 -1.04 15.61 4.91
CA VAL A 38 -0.64 14.95 6.16
C VAL A 38 0.49 13.99 5.82
N SER A 39 1.54 13.97 6.63
CA SER A 39 2.69 13.06 6.48
C SER A 39 2.92 12.24 7.75
N ASP A 40 3.73 11.18 7.62
CA ASP A 40 4.31 10.43 8.75
C ASP A 40 3.25 9.97 9.77
N ILE A 41 2.24 9.26 9.30
CA ILE A 41 1.12 8.76 10.15
C ILE A 41 1.63 7.71 11.11
N HIS A 42 2.48 6.79 10.62
CA HIS A 42 3.15 5.78 11.44
C HIS A 42 2.23 5.04 12.42
N GLY A 43 1.09 4.56 11.92
CA GLY A 43 0.13 3.82 12.74
C GLY A 43 -0.59 4.63 13.82
N ALA A 44 -0.46 5.97 13.82
CA ALA A 44 -1.16 6.87 14.73
C ALA A 44 -2.58 7.19 14.23
N HIS A 45 -3.44 6.17 14.19
CA HIS A 45 -4.78 6.26 13.61
C HIS A 45 -5.66 7.32 14.29
N GLN A 46 -5.62 7.40 15.62
CA GLN A 46 -6.47 8.35 16.35
C GLN A 46 -6.07 9.80 16.05
N GLU A 47 -4.78 10.07 15.97
CA GLU A 47 -4.22 11.37 15.62
C GLU A 47 -4.53 11.74 14.17
N LEU A 48 -4.46 10.77 13.24
CA LEU A 48 -4.91 10.96 11.87
C LEU A 48 -6.39 11.40 11.84
N VAL A 49 -7.27 10.65 12.50
CA VAL A 49 -8.71 10.97 12.56
C VAL A 49 -8.93 12.38 13.12
N ALA A 50 -8.32 12.71 14.26
CA ALA A 50 -8.44 14.01 14.89
C ALA A 50 -7.94 15.14 13.97
N THR A 51 -6.84 14.92 13.27
CA THR A 51 -6.28 15.87 12.30
C THR A 51 -7.25 16.09 11.13
N LEU A 52 -7.77 15.01 10.55
CA LEU A 52 -8.72 15.09 9.44
C LEU A 52 -10.04 15.77 9.84
N GLN A 53 -10.54 15.52 11.08
CA GLN A 53 -11.71 16.21 11.63
C GLN A 53 -11.45 17.70 11.83
N THR A 54 -10.32 18.04 12.44
CA THR A 54 -9.93 19.45 12.67
C THR A 54 -9.77 20.22 11.37
N ALA A 55 -9.23 19.57 10.33
CA ALA A 55 -9.10 20.12 9.00
C ALA A 55 -10.45 20.16 8.23
N GLY A 56 -11.52 19.59 8.79
CA GLY A 56 -12.83 19.51 8.12
C GLY A 56 -12.82 18.61 6.90
N VAL A 57 -11.93 17.60 6.87
CA VAL A 57 -11.87 16.61 5.78
C VAL A 57 -12.89 15.51 6.01
N VAL A 58 -13.03 15.08 7.27
CA VAL A 58 -14.04 14.10 7.67
C VAL A 58 -14.93 14.65 8.78
N ASP A 59 -16.15 14.15 8.86
CA ASP A 59 -17.10 14.44 9.93
C ASP A 59 -16.84 13.59 11.20
N ALA A 60 -17.71 13.77 12.22
CA ALA A 60 -17.62 13.02 13.46
C ALA A 60 -17.80 11.50 13.30
N ALA A 61 -18.43 11.05 12.21
CA ALA A 61 -18.56 9.64 11.83
C ALA A 61 -17.40 9.16 10.92
N GLN A 62 -16.36 9.97 10.79
CA GLN A 62 -15.19 9.72 9.93
C GLN A 62 -15.57 9.53 8.46
N ARG A 63 -16.65 10.19 7.98
CA ARG A 63 -17.07 10.17 6.57
C ARG A 63 -16.56 11.43 5.89
N TRP A 64 -16.27 11.33 4.59
CA TRP A 64 -15.83 12.48 3.81
C TRP A 64 -16.84 13.64 3.88
N SER A 65 -16.38 14.84 4.22
CA SER A 65 -17.19 16.05 4.36
C SER A 65 -16.61 17.29 3.68
N ALA A 66 -15.54 17.12 2.92
CA ALA A 66 -14.72 18.23 2.41
C ALA A 66 -15.01 18.61 0.95
N ALA A 67 -16.14 18.20 0.39
CA ALA A 67 -16.51 18.47 -1.01
C ALA A 67 -15.33 18.22 -1.98
N GLY A 68 -15.00 19.18 -2.86
CA GLY A 68 -13.93 19.09 -3.87
C GLY A 68 -12.50 19.22 -3.32
N THR A 69 -12.28 19.08 -2.02
CA THR A 69 -10.93 19.13 -1.43
C THR A 69 -10.09 17.94 -1.88
N HIS A 70 -8.78 18.18 -2.07
CA HIS A 70 -7.79 17.12 -2.27
C HIS A 70 -7.05 16.85 -0.95
N LEU A 71 -7.18 15.64 -0.42
CA LEU A 71 -6.38 15.15 0.71
C LEU A 71 -5.13 14.45 0.15
N VAL A 72 -3.97 14.83 0.65
CA VAL A 72 -2.68 14.23 0.27
C VAL A 72 -2.05 13.60 1.50
N ILE A 73 -1.81 12.30 1.44
CA ILE A 73 -1.01 11.56 2.40
C ILE A 73 0.40 11.41 1.82
N VAL A 74 1.38 12.01 2.49
CA VAL A 74 2.77 12.06 2.01
C VAL A 74 3.57 10.91 2.63
N GLY A 75 3.11 9.68 2.38
CA GLY A 75 3.77 8.44 2.78
C GLY A 75 3.80 8.15 4.28
N ASP A 76 4.56 7.12 4.60
CA ASP A 76 4.84 6.62 5.95
C ASP A 76 3.58 6.42 6.80
N ILE A 77 2.63 5.66 6.22
CA ILE A 77 1.37 5.31 6.86
C ILE A 77 1.59 4.26 7.95
N VAL A 78 2.54 3.35 7.69
CA VAL A 78 2.79 2.15 8.51
C VAL A 78 4.01 2.27 9.40
N ASP A 79 4.20 1.27 10.26
CA ASP A 79 5.31 1.13 11.22
C ASP A 79 5.23 2.10 12.42
N ARG A 80 5.99 1.78 13.47
CA ARG A 80 6.21 2.55 14.71
C ARG A 80 5.01 2.61 15.65
N GLY A 81 3.80 2.80 15.14
CA GLY A 81 2.54 2.73 15.90
C GLY A 81 1.83 1.39 15.69
N ASP A 82 0.72 1.17 16.37
CA ASP A 82 0.03 -0.13 16.37
C ASP A 82 -1.16 -0.18 15.40
N ASP A 83 -1.65 0.97 14.91
CA ASP A 83 -2.93 1.07 14.21
C ASP A 83 -2.77 1.37 12.70
N SER A 84 -1.66 0.90 12.07
CA SER A 84 -1.41 1.06 10.63
C SER A 84 -2.54 0.50 9.78
N ARG A 85 -3.07 -0.68 10.15
CA ARG A 85 -4.21 -1.30 9.47
C ARG A 85 -5.43 -0.40 9.46
N ALA A 86 -5.81 0.14 10.62
CA ALA A 86 -6.97 1.03 10.75
C ALA A 86 -6.80 2.31 9.92
N SER A 87 -5.57 2.86 9.85
CA SER A 87 -5.24 4.03 9.05
C SER A 87 -5.39 3.75 7.55
N MET A 88 -4.86 2.61 7.06
CA MET A 88 -5.02 2.20 5.66
C MET A 88 -6.49 1.94 5.31
N ASP A 89 -7.22 1.22 6.16
CA ASP A 89 -8.65 0.94 5.94
C ASP A 89 -9.48 2.23 5.85
N LEU A 90 -9.17 3.22 6.69
CA LEU A 90 -9.80 4.55 6.62
C LEU A 90 -9.50 5.21 5.27
N LEU A 91 -8.24 5.29 4.86
CA LEU A 91 -7.84 5.95 3.61
C LEU A 91 -8.44 5.26 2.38
N MET A 92 -8.41 3.93 2.34
CA MET A 92 -9.02 3.13 1.27
C MET A 92 -10.53 3.39 1.16
N ARG A 93 -11.22 3.58 2.29
CA ARG A 93 -12.65 3.91 2.32
C ARG A 93 -12.91 5.36 1.87
N LEU A 94 -12.05 6.30 2.27
CA LEU A 94 -12.19 7.71 1.90
C LEU A 94 -11.96 7.97 0.41
N GLU A 95 -11.16 7.16 -0.30
CA GLU A 95 -10.92 7.34 -1.74
C GLU A 95 -12.23 7.42 -2.57
N PRO A 96 -13.12 6.42 -2.53
CA PRO A 96 -14.39 6.51 -3.26
C PRO A 96 -15.35 7.55 -2.68
N GLU A 97 -15.33 7.82 -1.38
CA GLU A 97 -16.18 8.86 -0.77
C GLU A 97 -15.79 10.26 -1.28
N ALA A 98 -14.49 10.57 -1.32
CA ALA A 98 -13.96 11.81 -1.86
C ALA A 98 -14.33 11.98 -3.34
N ALA A 99 -14.09 10.95 -4.15
CA ALA A 99 -14.41 10.96 -5.57
C ALA A 99 -15.91 11.24 -5.83
N ALA A 100 -16.79 10.65 -5.05
CA ALA A 100 -18.23 10.89 -5.14
C ALA A 100 -18.63 12.34 -4.79
N ALA A 101 -17.83 13.03 -3.97
CA ALA A 101 -18.03 14.42 -3.57
C ALA A 101 -17.26 15.43 -4.46
N GLY A 102 -16.61 14.98 -5.54
CA GLY A 102 -15.79 15.83 -6.42
C GLY A 102 -14.40 16.14 -5.90
N GLY A 103 -13.99 15.54 -4.77
CA GLY A 103 -12.66 15.62 -4.20
C GLY A 103 -11.80 14.40 -4.55
N LYS A 104 -10.63 14.28 -3.93
CA LYS A 104 -9.73 13.14 -4.15
C LYS A 104 -8.83 12.89 -2.94
N VAL A 105 -8.59 11.63 -2.64
CA VAL A 105 -7.51 11.21 -1.73
C VAL A 105 -6.32 10.77 -2.58
N HIS A 106 -5.18 11.35 -2.30
CA HIS A 106 -3.91 10.98 -2.90
C HIS A 106 -3.03 10.37 -1.81
N VAL A 107 -2.41 9.26 -2.12
CA VAL A 107 -1.39 8.65 -1.27
C VAL A 107 -0.11 8.58 -2.08
N VAL A 108 0.96 9.15 -1.55
CA VAL A 108 2.32 9.00 -2.06
C VAL A 108 3.03 7.98 -1.18
N LEU A 109 3.83 7.09 -1.75
CA LEU A 109 4.54 6.08 -0.97
C LEU A 109 5.71 6.68 -0.21
N GLY A 110 5.76 6.44 1.10
CA GLY A 110 6.94 6.65 1.93
C GLY A 110 7.85 5.42 1.98
N ASN A 111 9.02 5.58 2.58
CA ASN A 111 9.98 4.48 2.69
C ASN A 111 9.48 3.34 3.59
N HIS A 112 8.72 3.63 4.65
CA HIS A 112 8.12 2.61 5.51
C HIS A 112 7.06 1.78 4.80
N ASP A 113 6.25 2.39 3.94
CA ASP A 113 5.27 1.69 3.12
C ASP A 113 5.96 0.68 2.18
N VAL A 114 7.05 1.13 1.52
CA VAL A 114 7.87 0.26 0.66
C VAL A 114 8.55 -0.85 1.46
N MET A 115 9.10 -0.56 2.66
CA MET A 115 9.72 -1.55 3.53
C MET A 115 8.76 -2.69 3.86
N ASN A 116 7.50 -2.38 4.19
CA ASN A 116 6.48 -3.38 4.45
C ASN A 116 6.19 -4.24 3.23
N ILE A 117 6.11 -3.67 2.02
CA ILE A 117 5.92 -4.43 0.77
C ILE A 117 7.06 -5.42 0.55
N VAL A 118 8.31 -4.99 0.69
CA VAL A 118 9.48 -5.85 0.43
C VAL A 118 9.83 -6.78 1.61
N GLY A 119 9.19 -6.60 2.76
CA GLY A 119 9.38 -7.46 3.95
C GLY A 119 10.50 -7.04 4.88
N ASP A 120 10.92 -5.81 4.83
CA ASP A 120 11.79 -5.22 5.84
C ASP A 120 10.92 -4.69 7.00
N LEU A 121 10.75 -5.52 8.03
CA LEU A 121 9.82 -5.31 9.14
C LEU A 121 10.49 -4.82 10.43
N ARG A 122 11.68 -4.22 10.32
CA ARG A 122 12.46 -3.82 11.51
C ARG A 122 11.77 -2.76 12.38
N TYR A 123 10.76 -2.05 11.85
CA TYR A 123 10.02 -1.01 12.55
C TYR A 123 8.57 -1.38 12.82
N THR A 124 8.13 -2.57 12.37
CA THR A 124 6.77 -3.07 12.58
C THR A 124 6.61 -3.52 14.02
N THR A 125 5.58 -3.05 14.69
CA THR A 125 5.32 -3.33 16.10
C THR A 125 4.56 -4.64 16.31
N LYS A 126 4.53 -5.12 17.56
CA LYS A 126 3.69 -6.27 17.92
C LYS A 126 2.20 -5.99 17.79
N GLY A 127 1.77 -4.74 17.98
CA GLY A 127 0.39 -4.32 17.81
C GLY A 127 -0.04 -4.39 16.35
N GLU A 128 0.82 -3.99 15.42
CA GLU A 128 0.55 -4.13 13.99
C GLU A 128 0.33 -5.59 13.59
N TYR A 129 1.16 -6.53 14.08
CA TYR A 129 0.91 -7.96 13.83
C TYR A 129 -0.37 -8.43 14.49
N ALA A 130 -0.65 -8.01 15.73
CA ALA A 130 -1.85 -8.41 16.46
C ALA A 130 -3.14 -8.04 15.73
N ALA A 131 -3.15 -6.95 14.96
CA ALA A 131 -4.28 -6.56 14.10
C ALA A 131 -4.65 -7.61 13.02
N PHE A 132 -3.75 -8.55 12.74
CA PHE A 132 -3.95 -9.64 11.78
C PHE A 132 -4.04 -11.02 12.43
N ALA A 133 -3.97 -11.12 13.77
CA ALA A 133 -3.89 -12.40 14.46
C ALA A 133 -5.12 -13.31 14.23
N ALA A 134 -6.31 -12.73 14.11
CA ALA A 134 -7.55 -13.46 13.84
C ALA A 134 -7.59 -14.08 12.43
N GLU A 135 -6.80 -13.57 11.50
CA GLU A 135 -6.72 -14.05 10.11
C GLU A 135 -5.56 -15.03 9.90
N GLU A 136 -4.70 -15.20 10.91
CA GLU A 136 -3.55 -16.06 10.80
C GLU A 136 -3.95 -17.55 10.82
N SER A 137 -3.59 -18.27 9.75
CA SER A 137 -3.83 -19.71 9.66
C SER A 137 -2.90 -20.49 10.59
N PRO A 138 -3.42 -21.30 11.54
CA PRO A 138 -2.59 -22.17 12.37
C PRO A 138 -1.73 -23.12 11.55
N ALA A 139 -2.23 -23.61 10.41
CA ALA A 139 -1.49 -24.50 9.52
C ALA A 139 -0.30 -23.80 8.87
N VAL A 140 -0.43 -22.52 8.48
CA VAL A 140 0.66 -21.71 7.93
C VAL A 140 1.73 -21.48 8.98
N ARG A 141 1.33 -21.12 10.22
CA ARG A 141 2.25 -20.93 11.34
C ARG A 141 3.01 -22.22 11.67
N GLU A 142 2.31 -23.33 11.77
CA GLU A 142 2.94 -24.63 12.06
C GLU A 142 3.90 -25.04 10.94
N ALA A 143 3.53 -24.91 9.69
CA ALA A 143 4.42 -25.20 8.58
C ALA A 143 5.68 -24.29 8.57
N ALA A 144 5.55 -23.04 8.99
CA ALA A 144 6.68 -22.13 9.17
C ALA A 144 7.60 -22.58 10.31
N PHE A 145 7.02 -23.00 11.44
CA PHE A 145 7.79 -23.55 12.55
C PHE A 145 8.54 -24.82 12.15
N GLN A 146 7.90 -25.75 11.45
CA GLN A 146 8.56 -26.98 11.01
C GLN A 146 9.74 -26.69 10.06
N ARG A 147 9.63 -25.70 9.18
CA ARG A 147 10.76 -25.25 8.36
C ARG A 147 11.89 -24.64 9.20
N HIS A 148 11.54 -23.83 10.19
CA HIS A 148 12.50 -23.24 11.12
C HIS A 148 13.24 -24.31 11.92
N LEU A 149 12.53 -25.29 12.44
CA LEU A 149 13.08 -26.43 13.18
C LEU A 149 14.00 -27.29 12.30
N SER A 150 13.57 -27.60 11.07
CA SER A 150 14.38 -28.43 10.14
C SER A 150 15.69 -27.75 9.73
N GLY A 151 15.73 -26.41 9.68
CA GLY A 151 16.96 -25.66 9.45
C GLY A 151 17.98 -25.76 10.61
N ARG A 152 17.54 -26.24 11.78
CA ARG A 152 18.35 -26.44 13.00
C ARG A 152 18.61 -27.93 13.32
N ALA A 153 18.51 -28.82 12.35
CA ALA A 153 18.57 -30.29 12.55
C ALA A 153 19.85 -30.79 13.25
N SER A 154 20.91 -29.99 13.31
CA SER A 154 22.17 -30.30 14.03
C SER A 154 22.24 -29.67 15.44
N ASP A 155 21.23 -28.89 15.84
CA ASP A 155 21.17 -28.24 17.13
C ASP A 155 20.61 -29.22 18.20
N THR A 156 21.24 -29.27 19.37
CA THR A 156 20.79 -30.09 20.51
C THR A 156 19.78 -29.38 21.40
N THR A 157 19.35 -28.18 21.00
CA THR A 157 18.33 -27.41 21.73
C THR A 157 17.00 -28.14 21.76
N ALA A 158 16.34 -28.16 22.92
CA ALA A 158 15.02 -28.80 23.04
C ALA A 158 13.99 -28.11 22.12
N VAL A 159 13.10 -28.90 21.54
CA VAL A 159 12.08 -28.40 20.58
C VAL A 159 11.21 -27.31 21.21
N GLU A 160 10.91 -27.42 22.50
CA GLU A 160 10.12 -26.42 23.25
C GLU A 160 10.85 -25.08 23.35
N ASP A 161 12.17 -25.08 23.45
CA ASP A 161 12.97 -23.87 23.49
C ASP A 161 12.99 -23.20 22.10
N VAL A 162 13.18 -24.00 21.06
CA VAL A 162 13.10 -23.55 19.67
C VAL A 162 11.71 -22.95 19.37
N ARG A 163 10.64 -23.58 19.91
CA ARG A 163 9.27 -23.05 19.76
C ARG A 163 9.13 -21.68 20.44
N ARG A 164 9.65 -21.51 21.65
CA ARG A 164 9.59 -20.20 22.33
C ARG A 164 10.36 -19.12 21.60
N GLU A 165 11.55 -19.44 21.07
CA GLU A 165 12.33 -18.52 20.23
C GLU A 165 11.57 -18.13 18.97
N PHE A 166 10.95 -19.11 18.30
CA PHE A 166 10.14 -18.91 17.11
C PHE A 166 8.94 -17.99 17.39
N ASP A 167 8.18 -18.26 18.46
CA ASP A 167 7.00 -17.47 18.80
C ASP A 167 7.36 -16.05 19.25
N HIS A 168 8.55 -15.87 19.83
CA HIS A 168 9.08 -14.53 20.12
C HIS A 168 9.49 -13.79 18.84
N ALA A 169 10.12 -14.46 17.88
CA ALA A 169 10.58 -13.87 16.62
C ALA A 169 9.41 -13.60 15.66
N TYR A 170 8.37 -14.43 15.72
CA TYR A 170 7.20 -14.36 14.86
C TYR A 170 5.93 -14.27 15.72
N PRO A 171 5.58 -13.09 16.26
CA PRO A 171 4.41 -12.93 17.11
C PRO A 171 3.11 -13.30 16.38
N PRO A 172 1.99 -13.54 17.11
CA PRO A 172 0.69 -13.80 16.50
C PRO A 172 0.30 -12.73 15.48
N GLY A 173 -0.17 -13.17 14.30
CA GLY A 173 -0.52 -12.29 13.18
C GLY A 173 0.63 -11.99 12.21
N PHE A 174 1.88 -12.35 12.53
CA PHE A 174 3.03 -12.09 11.65
C PHE A 174 2.83 -12.63 10.23
N PHE A 175 2.43 -13.88 10.09
CA PHE A 175 2.27 -14.50 8.76
C PHE A 175 1.07 -13.96 8.00
N ALA A 176 -0.02 -13.60 8.70
CA ALA A 176 -1.18 -12.96 8.09
C ALA A 176 -0.86 -11.53 7.65
N HIS A 177 -0.13 -10.76 8.47
CA HIS A 177 0.38 -9.44 8.08
C HIS A 177 1.23 -9.53 6.81
N ARG A 178 2.24 -10.42 6.77
CA ARG A 178 3.06 -10.63 5.56
C ARG A 178 2.23 -11.00 4.33
N ALA A 179 1.22 -11.84 4.51
CA ALA A 179 0.31 -12.22 3.42
C ALA A 179 -0.51 -11.02 2.94
N ALA A 180 -0.98 -10.15 3.84
CA ALA A 180 -1.79 -8.98 3.51
C ALA A 180 -1.00 -7.89 2.74
N PHE A 181 0.32 -7.80 2.96
CA PHE A 181 1.22 -6.89 2.24
C PHE A 181 1.87 -7.51 0.98
N ALA A 182 1.54 -8.76 0.63
CA ALA A 182 2.01 -9.34 -0.63
C ALA A 182 1.42 -8.57 -1.84
N ALA A 183 2.16 -8.51 -2.96
CA ALA A 183 1.83 -7.70 -4.12
C ALA A 183 0.41 -7.91 -4.69
N GLY A 184 -0.15 -9.12 -4.56
CA GLY A 184 -1.52 -9.47 -5.02
C GLY A 184 -2.59 -9.35 -3.94
N ALA A 185 -2.22 -9.06 -2.69
CA ALA A 185 -3.13 -8.98 -1.55
C ALA A 185 -3.63 -7.55 -1.31
N THR A 186 -4.56 -7.39 -0.37
CA THR A 186 -5.30 -6.15 -0.15
C THR A 186 -4.40 -4.92 -0.01
N TYR A 187 -3.52 -4.90 0.98
CA TYR A 187 -2.68 -3.73 1.25
C TYR A 187 -1.50 -3.63 0.29
N GLY A 188 -0.85 -4.74 -0.04
CA GLY A 188 0.24 -4.74 -1.00
C GLY A 188 -0.19 -4.26 -2.39
N LYS A 189 -1.33 -4.72 -2.88
CA LYS A 189 -1.90 -4.25 -4.15
C LYS A 189 -2.29 -2.77 -4.10
N TRP A 190 -2.91 -2.33 -3.00
CA TRP A 190 -3.31 -0.93 -2.84
C TRP A 190 -2.11 0.00 -2.82
N LEU A 191 -1.08 -0.31 -2.03
CA LEU A 191 0.16 0.47 -1.96
C LEU A 191 0.91 0.47 -3.30
N LEU A 192 1.08 -0.67 -3.95
CA LEU A 192 1.76 -0.76 -5.26
C LEU A 192 1.06 0.04 -6.38
N GLY A 193 -0.20 0.39 -6.19
CA GLY A 193 -0.93 1.29 -7.09
C GLY A 193 -0.70 2.78 -6.81
N LYS A 194 0.13 3.15 -5.82
CA LYS A 194 0.36 4.54 -5.43
C LYS A 194 1.64 5.10 -6.05
N PRO A 195 1.65 6.41 -6.43
CA PRO A 195 2.84 7.06 -6.97
C PRO A 195 3.91 7.30 -5.88
N LEU A 196 5.15 7.52 -6.33
CA LEU A 196 6.25 8.01 -5.50
C LEU A 196 6.35 9.54 -5.50
N LEU A 197 5.67 10.19 -6.44
CA LEU A 197 5.70 11.64 -6.62
C LEU A 197 4.32 12.13 -7.02
N LEU A 198 3.90 13.24 -6.46
CA LEU A 198 2.68 13.95 -6.82
C LEU A 198 2.97 15.44 -6.94
N GLN A 199 2.42 16.07 -8.00
CA GLN A 199 2.52 17.48 -8.24
C GLN A 199 1.13 18.09 -8.26
N ILE A 200 0.90 19.15 -7.50
CA ILE A 200 -0.37 19.86 -7.45
C ILE A 200 -0.14 21.35 -7.75
N ILE A 201 -0.91 21.88 -8.71
CA ILE A 201 -0.94 23.29 -9.06
C ILE A 201 -2.26 23.86 -8.52
N LEU A 202 -2.15 24.81 -7.59
CA LEU A 202 -3.31 25.43 -6.97
C LEU A 202 -3.99 26.42 -7.93
N ALA A 203 -5.31 26.45 -7.90
CA ALA A 203 -6.11 27.37 -8.70
C ALA A 203 -5.76 28.83 -8.37
N GLY A 204 -5.66 29.66 -9.41
CA GLY A 204 -5.36 31.08 -9.25
C GLY A 204 -3.91 31.44 -8.87
N GLN A 205 -3.01 30.45 -8.83
CA GLN A 205 -1.59 30.63 -8.54
C GLN A 205 -0.73 30.00 -9.66
N PRO A 206 -0.74 30.57 -10.87
CA PRO A 206 0.05 30.05 -11.97
C PRO A 206 1.54 30.14 -11.62
N GLY A 207 2.21 29.00 -11.62
CA GLY A 207 3.64 28.87 -11.32
C GLY A 207 4.00 28.48 -9.90
N LEU A 208 3.05 28.35 -8.97
CA LEU A 208 3.33 27.69 -7.69
C LEU A 208 3.20 26.18 -7.86
N LEU A 209 4.36 25.54 -7.84
CA LEU A 209 4.49 24.10 -7.96
C LEU A 209 4.72 23.50 -6.57
N THR A 210 3.79 22.71 -6.08
CA THR A 210 4.01 21.90 -4.87
C THR A 210 4.38 20.50 -5.31
N THR A 211 5.61 20.08 -5.03
CA THR A 211 6.10 18.72 -5.25
C THR A 211 6.12 18.00 -3.92
N LEU A 212 5.45 16.88 -3.82
CA LEU A 212 5.42 16.03 -2.64
C LEU A 212 6.01 14.67 -3.04
N GLY A 213 7.06 14.26 -2.36
CA GLY A 213 7.75 12.99 -2.60
C GLY A 213 8.43 12.46 -1.37
#